data_eca192116088d3961500afc2aedb9af9
#
_entry.id   eca192116088d3961500afc2aedb9af9
#
_cell.length_a   1.000
_cell.length_b   1.000
_cell.length_c   1.000
_cell.angle_alpha   90.00
_cell.angle_beta   90.00
_cell.angle_gamma   90.00
#
_symmetry.space_group_name_H-M   'P 1'
#
loop_
_entity.id
_entity.type
_entity.pdbx_description
1 polymer ?
#
loop_
_entity_poly.entity_id
_entity_poly.type
_entity_poly.pdbx_seq_one_letter_code
_entity_poly.pdbx_strand_id
1 'polypeptide(L)'
;MNKNLYLILITIVSALGGLLFGYDTGVINGAQFFLSKYFELNAGMKGWVVGSALLGCLVGALASGKLSMAIGRKGSLIVSAILFSISAWGSGIPSFLPESVDLLVVFRIIGGLGIGIASMCAPMYIAEVSPPKRRGSLVTFYQLGIVVGFFIVFLVTYYIGRNLTEAQNIDFGWRRMFWSELGPSLLFLILLFFVPKSPRWLHLMGRKEEAFEVLKKINEPEVAKKVNAEILDS
;
A
#
# COMPACT_ATOMS: atom_id res chain seq x y z
N MET A 1 20.44 9.59 -15.27
CA MET A 1 18.96 9.64 -15.35
C MET A 1 18.51 11.06 -15.13
N ASN A 2 17.55 11.56 -15.92
CA ASN A 2 17.01 12.91 -15.74
C ASN A 2 16.35 13.01 -14.34
N LYS A 3 16.65 14.07 -13.57
CA LYS A 3 16.15 14.28 -12.20
C LYS A 3 14.62 14.28 -12.12
N ASN A 4 13.96 14.88 -13.12
CA ASN A 4 12.50 14.86 -13.21
C ASN A 4 11.96 13.43 -13.38
N LEU A 5 12.59 12.61 -14.21
CA LEU A 5 12.18 11.20 -14.40
C LEU A 5 12.39 10.40 -13.12
N TYR A 6 13.49 10.64 -12.41
CA TYR A 6 13.77 9.97 -11.14
C TYR A 6 12.72 10.33 -10.07
N LEU A 7 12.37 11.62 -9.96
CA LEU A 7 11.32 12.07 -9.04
C LEU A 7 9.95 11.45 -9.37
N ILE A 8 9.59 11.38 -10.67
CA ILE A 8 8.34 10.73 -11.10
C ILE A 8 8.35 9.25 -10.76
N LEU A 9 9.45 8.55 -11.00
CA LEU A 9 9.56 7.12 -10.63
C LEU A 9 9.38 6.89 -9.12
N ILE A 10 10.05 7.71 -8.28
CA ILE A 10 9.87 7.65 -6.82
C ILE A 10 8.40 7.88 -6.45
N THR A 11 7.76 8.86 -7.08
CA THR A 11 6.35 9.19 -6.83
C THR A 11 5.42 8.03 -7.22
N ILE A 12 5.63 7.43 -8.40
CA ILE A 12 4.85 6.29 -8.88
C ILE A 12 5.03 5.08 -7.94
N VAL A 13 6.25 4.76 -7.55
CA VAL A 13 6.51 3.67 -6.60
C VAL A 13 5.79 3.92 -5.28
N SER A 14 5.82 5.14 -4.77
CA SER A 14 5.13 5.48 -3.52
C SER A 14 3.61 5.45 -3.67
N ALA A 15 3.08 5.83 -4.85
CA ALA A 15 1.66 5.79 -5.17
C ALA A 15 1.12 4.35 -5.31
N LEU A 16 1.98 3.34 -5.52
CA LEU A 16 1.57 1.93 -5.46
C LEU A 16 1.00 1.55 -4.09
N GLY A 17 1.41 2.21 -3.01
CA GLY A 17 0.75 2.07 -1.71
C GLY A 17 -0.72 2.48 -1.74
N GLY A 18 -1.06 3.53 -2.50
CA GLY A 18 -2.45 3.93 -2.78
C GLY A 18 -3.17 2.93 -3.67
N LEU A 19 -2.51 2.44 -4.72
CA LEU A 19 -3.07 1.41 -5.60
C LEU A 19 -3.45 0.15 -4.81
N LEU A 20 -2.59 -0.31 -3.90
CA LEU A 20 -2.87 -1.46 -3.04
C LEU A 20 -4.02 -1.21 -2.08
N PHE A 21 -4.15 0.02 -1.55
CA PHE A 21 -5.33 0.40 -0.77
C PHE A 21 -6.62 0.23 -1.60
N GLY A 22 -6.65 0.77 -2.83
CA GLY A 22 -7.80 0.62 -3.71
C GLY A 22 -8.06 -0.83 -4.09
N TYR A 23 -6.99 -1.59 -4.34
CA TYR A 23 -7.07 -3.00 -4.71
C TYR A 23 -7.64 -3.86 -3.58
N ASP A 24 -7.07 -3.79 -2.36
CA ASP A 24 -7.53 -4.56 -1.21
C ASP A 24 -8.98 -4.24 -0.83
N THR A 25 -9.35 -2.94 -0.89
CA THR A 25 -10.73 -2.52 -0.63
C THR A 25 -11.69 -2.98 -1.73
N GLY A 26 -11.23 -3.07 -2.97
CA GLY A 26 -12.04 -3.49 -4.11
C GLY A 26 -12.17 -5.01 -4.27
N VAL A 27 -11.13 -5.77 -3.90
CA VAL A 27 -11.13 -7.24 -4.07
C VAL A 27 -12.23 -7.92 -3.25
N ILE A 28 -12.51 -7.43 -2.03
CA ILE A 28 -13.58 -7.98 -1.19
C ILE A 28 -14.96 -7.80 -1.86
N ASN A 29 -15.18 -6.69 -2.59
CA ASN A 29 -16.44 -6.47 -3.31
C ASN A 29 -16.65 -7.51 -4.43
N GLY A 30 -15.60 -7.92 -5.13
CA GLY A 30 -15.67 -9.00 -6.12
C GLY A 30 -15.86 -10.38 -5.51
N ALA A 31 -15.21 -10.63 -4.38
CA ALA A 31 -15.18 -11.94 -3.73
C ALA A 31 -16.35 -12.20 -2.78
N GLN A 32 -16.94 -11.17 -2.15
CA GLN A 32 -17.88 -11.29 -1.02
C GLN A 32 -19.13 -12.13 -1.31
N PHE A 33 -19.62 -12.13 -2.54
CA PHE A 33 -20.79 -12.92 -2.92
C PHE A 33 -20.49 -14.43 -2.85
N PHE A 34 -19.40 -14.85 -3.46
CA PHE A 34 -18.98 -16.26 -3.50
C PHE A 34 -18.51 -16.75 -2.14
N LEU A 35 -17.72 -15.93 -1.45
CA LEU A 35 -17.24 -16.18 -0.08
C LEU A 35 -18.41 -16.33 0.91
N SER A 36 -19.45 -15.49 0.79
CA SER A 36 -20.64 -15.58 1.66
C SER A 36 -21.41 -16.88 1.44
N LYS A 37 -21.46 -17.39 0.20
CA LYS A 37 -22.06 -18.70 -0.09
C LYS A 37 -21.19 -19.86 0.39
N TYR A 38 -19.85 -19.73 0.23
CA TYR A 38 -18.91 -20.77 0.64
C TYR A 38 -18.94 -21.01 2.16
N PHE A 39 -18.95 -19.95 2.95
CA PHE A 39 -18.95 -20.02 4.43
C PHE A 39 -20.35 -19.89 5.05
N GLU A 40 -21.42 -19.87 4.24
CA GLU A 40 -22.81 -19.69 4.69
C GLU A 40 -23.00 -18.48 5.63
N LEU A 41 -22.36 -17.34 5.28
CA LEU A 41 -22.32 -16.18 6.15
C LEU A 41 -23.68 -15.49 6.26
N ASN A 42 -24.12 -15.25 7.49
CA ASN A 42 -25.24 -14.34 7.74
C ASN A 42 -24.83 -12.87 7.52
N ALA A 43 -25.80 -11.94 7.49
CA ALA A 43 -25.56 -10.53 7.21
C ALA A 43 -24.55 -9.87 8.19
N GLY A 44 -24.61 -10.23 9.47
CA GLY A 44 -23.71 -9.70 10.49
C GLY A 44 -22.27 -10.17 10.28
N MET A 45 -22.06 -11.47 10.05
CA MET A 45 -20.72 -12.02 9.77
C MET A 45 -20.14 -11.49 8.45
N LYS A 46 -20.97 -11.33 7.43
CA LYS A 46 -20.54 -10.70 6.17
C LYS A 46 -20.04 -9.27 6.42
N GLY A 47 -20.81 -8.47 7.19
CA GLY A 47 -20.39 -7.12 7.58
C GLY A 47 -19.09 -7.12 8.38
N TRP A 48 -18.89 -8.09 9.27
CA TRP A 48 -17.68 -8.26 10.04
C TRP A 48 -16.45 -8.58 9.16
N VAL A 49 -16.58 -9.56 8.26
CA VAL A 49 -15.51 -9.92 7.31
C VAL A 49 -15.11 -8.72 6.45
N VAL A 50 -16.09 -7.99 5.92
CA VAL A 50 -15.82 -6.79 5.07
C VAL A 50 -15.21 -5.66 5.90
N GLY A 51 -15.75 -5.40 7.09
CA GLY A 51 -15.36 -4.28 7.96
C GLY A 51 -14.06 -4.51 8.75
N SER A 52 -13.63 -5.76 8.92
CA SER A 52 -12.46 -6.10 9.75
C SER A 52 -11.18 -5.40 9.31
N ALA A 53 -10.98 -5.18 8.01
CA ALA A 53 -9.85 -4.43 7.48
C ALA A 53 -9.81 -2.97 7.98
N LEU A 54 -10.97 -2.35 8.26
CA LEU A 54 -11.04 -0.98 8.78
C LEU A 54 -10.46 -0.89 10.20
N LEU A 55 -10.63 -1.92 11.02
CA LEU A 55 -10.01 -1.98 12.35
C LEU A 55 -8.49 -2.03 12.23
N GLY A 56 -7.97 -2.87 11.32
CA GLY A 56 -6.56 -2.90 11.02
C GLY A 56 -6.04 -1.54 10.53
N CYS A 57 -6.80 -0.90 9.63
CA CYS A 57 -6.46 0.43 9.09
C CYS A 57 -6.35 1.50 10.20
N LEU A 58 -7.29 1.53 11.13
CA LEU A 58 -7.27 2.44 12.27
C LEU A 58 -5.99 2.22 13.11
N VAL A 59 -5.70 0.99 13.49
CA VAL A 59 -4.50 0.65 14.28
C VAL A 59 -3.23 0.98 13.50
N GLY A 60 -3.16 0.63 12.22
CA GLY A 60 -2.02 0.91 11.34
C GLY A 60 -1.76 2.42 11.18
N ALA A 61 -2.82 3.21 11.02
CA ALA A 61 -2.71 4.66 10.92
C ALA A 61 -2.17 5.28 12.23
N LEU A 62 -2.68 4.85 13.38
CA LEU A 62 -2.21 5.32 14.70
C LEU A 62 -0.75 4.92 14.97
N ALA A 63 -0.36 3.71 14.57
CA ALA A 63 1.02 3.22 14.73
C ALA A 63 2.02 3.87 13.76
N SER A 64 1.55 4.35 12.60
CA SER A 64 2.38 4.85 11.50
C SER A 64 3.30 6.00 11.92
N GLY A 65 2.84 6.88 12.81
CA GLY A 65 3.61 8.01 13.33
C GLY A 65 4.90 7.53 14.03
N LYS A 66 4.77 6.65 15.01
CA LYS A 66 5.91 6.07 15.74
C LYS A 66 6.80 5.25 14.81
N LEU A 67 6.20 4.42 13.95
CA LEU A 67 6.92 3.58 13.02
C LEU A 67 7.76 4.42 12.04
N SER A 68 7.16 5.48 11.45
CA SER A 68 7.85 6.34 10.48
C SER A 68 8.96 7.18 11.11
N MET A 69 8.90 7.47 12.40
CA MET A 69 10.02 8.07 13.12
C MET A 69 11.14 7.06 13.37
N ALA A 70 10.83 5.85 13.78
CA ALA A 70 11.81 4.83 14.12
C ALA A 70 12.59 4.31 12.91
N ILE A 71 11.90 3.88 11.84
CA ILE A 71 12.52 3.22 10.68
C ILE A 71 12.46 4.04 9.38
N GLY A 72 11.91 5.25 9.44
CA GLY A 72 11.73 6.15 8.29
C GLY A 72 10.54 5.79 7.41
N ARG A 73 10.19 6.72 6.50
CA ARG A 73 9.02 6.57 5.62
C ARG A 73 9.17 5.37 4.69
N LYS A 74 10.36 5.20 4.09
CA LYS A 74 10.68 4.05 3.24
C LYS A 74 10.55 2.72 4.01
N GLY A 75 11.11 2.65 5.22
CA GLY A 75 11.01 1.46 6.07
C GLY A 75 9.56 1.10 6.40
N SER A 76 8.74 2.11 6.74
CA SER A 76 7.32 1.92 7.02
C SER A 76 6.53 1.43 5.80
N LEU A 77 6.86 1.93 4.60
CA LEU A 77 6.26 1.45 3.35
C LEU A 77 6.68 0.01 3.03
N ILE A 78 7.91 -0.40 3.35
CA ILE A 78 8.34 -1.80 3.22
C ILE A 78 7.53 -2.70 4.16
N VAL A 79 7.34 -2.29 5.41
CA VAL A 79 6.49 -3.03 6.36
C VAL A 79 5.06 -3.14 5.82
N SER A 80 4.49 -2.05 5.32
CA SER A 80 3.16 -2.04 4.69
C SER A 80 3.08 -3.02 3.51
N ALA A 81 4.08 -3.04 2.61
CA ALA A 81 4.12 -3.95 1.46
C ALA A 81 4.18 -5.44 1.88
N ILE A 82 4.92 -5.74 2.95
CA ILE A 82 4.97 -7.08 3.54
C ILE A 82 3.60 -7.48 4.10
N LEU A 83 2.94 -6.57 4.84
CA LEU A 83 1.60 -6.80 5.39
C LEU A 83 0.56 -7.05 4.29
N PHE A 84 0.59 -6.28 3.20
CA PHE A 84 -0.25 -6.52 2.03
C PHE A 84 -0.01 -7.91 1.44
N SER A 85 1.26 -8.30 1.26
CA SER A 85 1.61 -9.61 0.69
C SER A 85 1.13 -10.76 1.57
N ILE A 86 1.29 -10.64 2.89
CA ILE A 86 0.80 -11.64 3.87
C ILE A 86 -0.73 -11.71 3.84
N SER A 87 -1.40 -10.55 3.81
CA SER A 87 -2.86 -10.47 3.74
C SER A 87 -3.40 -11.11 2.47
N ALA A 88 -2.88 -10.73 1.31
CA ALA A 88 -3.31 -11.26 0.02
C ALA A 88 -3.14 -12.78 -0.07
N TRP A 89 -2.01 -13.29 0.41
CA TRP A 89 -1.74 -14.71 0.45
C TRP A 89 -2.68 -15.44 1.42
N GLY A 90 -2.79 -14.94 2.65
CA GLY A 90 -3.55 -15.58 3.71
C GLY A 90 -5.06 -15.48 3.54
N SER A 91 -5.58 -14.36 2.99
CA SER A 91 -7.01 -14.18 2.73
C SER A 91 -7.54 -15.16 1.67
N GLY A 92 -6.67 -15.67 0.78
CA GLY A 92 -7.02 -16.78 -0.11
C GLY A 92 -7.08 -18.14 0.58
N ILE A 93 -6.73 -18.24 1.85
CA ILE A 93 -6.70 -19.47 2.67
C ILE A 93 -6.08 -20.65 1.88
N PRO A 94 -4.74 -20.76 1.81
CA PRO A 94 -4.09 -21.90 1.18
C PRO A 94 -4.54 -23.24 1.79
N SER A 95 -4.58 -24.30 1.00
CA SER A 95 -5.16 -25.62 1.35
C SER A 95 -4.59 -26.32 2.59
N PHE A 96 -3.40 -25.90 3.05
CA PHE A 96 -2.78 -26.42 4.28
C PHE A 96 -3.19 -25.64 5.55
N LEU A 97 -3.94 -24.53 5.40
CA LEU A 97 -4.49 -23.78 6.52
C LEU A 97 -5.93 -24.22 6.80
N PRO A 98 -6.40 -24.16 8.06
CA PRO A 98 -7.77 -24.46 8.39
C PRO A 98 -8.72 -23.50 7.69
N GLU A 99 -9.78 -24.01 7.07
CA GLU A 99 -10.80 -23.20 6.42
C GLU A 99 -11.70 -22.57 7.49
N SER A 100 -11.38 -21.35 7.89
CA SER A 100 -12.07 -20.62 8.94
C SER A 100 -12.32 -19.17 8.56
N VAL A 101 -13.52 -18.68 8.86
CA VAL A 101 -13.87 -17.25 8.71
C VAL A 101 -12.99 -16.38 9.63
N ASP A 102 -12.69 -16.87 10.85
CA ASP A 102 -11.84 -16.13 11.79
C ASP A 102 -10.43 -15.93 11.25
N LEU A 103 -9.89 -16.95 10.57
CA LEU A 103 -8.58 -16.85 9.93
C LEU A 103 -8.60 -15.81 8.79
N LEU A 104 -9.65 -15.80 7.99
CA LEU A 104 -9.85 -14.77 6.97
C LEU A 104 -9.89 -13.36 7.59
N VAL A 105 -10.65 -13.18 8.66
CA VAL A 105 -10.73 -11.91 9.40
C VAL A 105 -9.36 -11.47 9.91
N VAL A 106 -8.56 -12.38 10.46
CA VAL A 106 -7.19 -12.08 10.89
C VAL A 106 -6.34 -11.54 9.73
N PHE A 107 -6.36 -12.21 8.57
CA PHE A 107 -5.59 -11.73 7.41
C PHE A 107 -6.14 -10.41 6.85
N ARG A 108 -7.43 -10.17 6.90
CA ARG A 108 -8.05 -8.89 6.56
C ARG A 108 -7.60 -7.75 7.50
N ILE A 109 -7.49 -8.02 8.80
CA ILE A 109 -6.94 -7.06 9.77
C ILE A 109 -5.47 -6.77 9.46
N ILE A 110 -4.67 -7.79 9.11
CA ILE A 110 -3.27 -7.61 8.70
C ILE A 110 -3.15 -6.72 7.46
N GLY A 111 -4.00 -6.93 6.45
CA GLY A 111 -4.08 -6.06 5.27
C GLY A 111 -4.46 -4.63 5.64
N GLY A 112 -5.45 -4.49 6.52
CA GLY A 112 -5.84 -3.20 7.08
C GLY A 112 -4.69 -2.45 7.76
N LEU A 113 -3.86 -3.14 8.56
CA LEU A 113 -2.63 -2.54 9.12
C LEU A 113 -1.73 -1.97 8.02
N GLY A 114 -1.52 -2.73 6.94
CA GLY A 114 -0.78 -2.28 5.76
C GLY A 114 -1.39 -1.03 5.12
N ILE A 115 -2.74 -1.01 4.94
CA ILE A 115 -3.49 0.15 4.45
C ILE A 115 -3.23 1.37 5.32
N GLY A 116 -3.40 1.24 6.65
CA GLY A 116 -3.24 2.35 7.59
C GLY A 116 -1.84 2.95 7.56
N ILE A 117 -0.80 2.11 7.53
CA ILE A 117 0.59 2.56 7.44
C ILE A 117 0.85 3.25 6.10
N ALA A 118 0.43 2.65 4.97
CA ALA A 118 0.66 3.22 3.64
C ALA A 118 -0.07 4.56 3.45
N SER A 119 -1.32 4.68 3.93
CA SER A 119 -2.14 5.88 3.78
C SER A 119 -1.53 7.12 4.46
N MET A 120 -0.77 6.91 5.52
CA MET A 120 -0.05 7.98 6.21
C MET A 120 1.35 8.20 5.64
N CYS A 121 2.11 7.12 5.44
CA CYS A 121 3.52 7.20 5.08
C CYS A 121 3.77 7.54 3.61
N ALA A 122 2.92 7.09 2.66
CA ALA A 122 3.17 7.33 1.24
C ALA A 122 2.97 8.80 0.83
N PRO A 123 1.86 9.49 1.18
CA PRO A 123 1.72 10.92 0.91
C PRO A 123 2.81 11.75 1.60
N MET A 124 3.17 11.40 2.85
CA MET A 124 4.24 12.07 3.59
C MET A 124 5.58 11.90 2.89
N TYR A 125 5.93 10.70 2.45
CA TYR A 125 7.17 10.43 1.73
C TYR A 125 7.23 11.20 0.40
N ILE A 126 6.14 11.18 -0.39
CA ILE A 126 6.05 11.96 -1.63
C ILE A 126 6.25 13.45 -1.34
N ALA A 127 5.61 13.99 -0.29
CA ALA A 127 5.75 15.39 0.08
C ALA A 127 7.19 15.78 0.49
N GLU A 128 7.89 14.88 1.18
CA GLU A 128 9.27 15.11 1.66
C GLU A 128 10.33 15.03 0.56
N VAL A 129 10.10 14.22 -0.49
CA VAL A 129 11.02 14.12 -1.64
C VAL A 129 10.68 15.12 -2.74
N SER A 130 9.51 15.74 -2.70
CA SER A 130 9.02 16.62 -3.77
C SER A 130 9.50 18.06 -3.61
N PRO A 131 9.90 18.73 -4.71
CA PRO A 131 10.15 20.15 -4.71
C PRO A 131 8.91 20.95 -4.28
N PRO A 132 9.06 22.06 -3.52
CA PRO A 132 7.93 22.83 -2.98
C PRO A 132 6.86 23.19 -4.01
N LYS A 133 7.27 23.61 -5.21
CA LYS A 133 6.38 24.03 -6.30
C LYS A 133 5.50 22.90 -6.88
N ARG A 134 5.91 21.61 -6.74
CA ARG A 134 5.22 20.45 -7.32
C ARG A 134 4.66 19.51 -6.28
N ARG A 135 4.87 19.78 -4.99
CA ARG A 135 4.50 18.88 -3.89
C ARG A 135 3.01 18.50 -3.91
N GLY A 136 2.12 19.46 -4.06
CA GLY A 136 0.68 19.21 -4.11
C GLY A 136 0.28 18.28 -5.25
N SER A 137 0.74 18.56 -6.48
CA SER A 137 0.40 17.71 -7.63
C SER A 137 1.01 16.30 -7.53
N LEU A 138 2.20 16.14 -6.96
CA LEU A 138 2.82 14.82 -6.81
C LEU A 138 2.14 13.99 -5.71
N VAL A 139 1.69 14.62 -4.62
CA VAL A 139 0.91 13.93 -3.58
C VAL A 139 -0.42 13.41 -4.14
N THR A 140 -1.04 14.13 -5.09
CA THR A 140 -2.28 13.68 -5.74
C THR A 140 -2.12 12.35 -6.48
N PHE A 141 -0.90 11.94 -6.89
CA PHE A 141 -0.65 10.62 -7.47
C PHE A 141 -1.00 9.47 -6.52
N TYR A 142 -0.88 9.69 -5.20
CA TYR A 142 -1.34 8.68 -4.24
C TYR A 142 -2.85 8.46 -4.34
N GLN A 143 -3.63 9.53 -4.42
CA GLN A 143 -5.08 9.45 -4.58
C GLN A 143 -5.47 8.84 -5.94
N LEU A 144 -4.76 9.23 -7.01
CA LEU A 144 -4.93 8.60 -8.33
C LEU A 144 -4.62 7.10 -8.26
N GLY A 145 -3.59 6.70 -7.51
CA GLY A 145 -3.26 5.29 -7.27
C GLY A 145 -4.44 4.52 -6.69
N ILE A 146 -5.15 5.06 -5.69
CA ILE A 146 -6.33 4.42 -5.09
C ILE A 146 -7.41 4.16 -6.16
N VAL A 147 -7.73 5.18 -6.95
CA VAL A 147 -8.77 5.07 -8.02
C VAL A 147 -8.37 4.03 -9.07
N VAL A 148 -7.10 4.05 -9.50
CA VAL A 148 -6.55 3.08 -10.46
C VAL A 148 -6.58 1.67 -9.86
N GLY A 149 -6.28 1.52 -8.57
CA GLY A 149 -6.36 0.24 -7.85
C GLY A 149 -7.77 -0.35 -7.88
N PHE A 150 -8.80 0.46 -7.57
CA PHE A 150 -10.19 0.05 -7.71
C PHE A 150 -10.53 -0.38 -9.14
N PHE A 151 -10.12 0.41 -10.13
CA PHE A 151 -10.40 0.09 -11.52
C PHE A 151 -9.76 -1.25 -11.94
N ILE A 152 -8.49 -1.45 -11.61
CA ILE A 152 -7.75 -2.67 -11.94
C ILE A 152 -8.38 -3.89 -11.27
N VAL A 153 -8.70 -3.81 -9.97
CA VAL A 153 -9.24 -4.97 -9.24
C VAL A 153 -10.63 -5.36 -9.74
N PHE A 154 -11.47 -4.41 -10.13
CA PHE A 154 -12.77 -4.74 -10.74
C PHE A 154 -12.62 -5.45 -12.08
N LEU A 155 -11.65 -5.06 -12.91
CA LEU A 155 -11.34 -5.80 -14.13
C LEU A 155 -10.84 -7.21 -13.82
N VAL A 156 -9.89 -7.35 -12.89
CA VAL A 156 -9.28 -8.63 -12.54
C VAL A 156 -10.33 -9.59 -11.96
N THR A 157 -11.14 -9.13 -11.00
CA THR A 157 -12.19 -9.96 -10.38
C THR A 157 -13.27 -10.33 -11.39
N TYR A 158 -13.62 -9.42 -12.31
CA TYR A 158 -14.54 -9.71 -13.42
C TYR A 158 -13.97 -10.79 -14.34
N TYR A 159 -12.70 -10.69 -14.75
CA TYR A 159 -12.06 -11.70 -15.62
C TYR A 159 -11.94 -13.06 -14.94
N ILE A 160 -11.62 -13.10 -13.66
CA ILE A 160 -11.58 -14.34 -12.89
C ILE A 160 -12.98 -14.95 -12.82
N GLY A 161 -13.98 -14.15 -12.45
CA GLY A 161 -15.35 -14.62 -12.25
C GLY A 161 -16.01 -15.12 -13.53
N ARG A 162 -15.82 -14.40 -14.65
CA ARG A 162 -16.46 -14.77 -15.93
C ARG A 162 -15.91 -16.05 -16.57
N ASN A 163 -14.67 -16.42 -16.25
CA ASN A 163 -14.00 -17.60 -16.80
C ASN A 163 -14.28 -18.88 -15.98
N LEU A 164 -15.06 -18.78 -14.92
CA LEU A 164 -15.42 -19.87 -14.01
C LEU A 164 -16.94 -19.98 -13.94
N THR A 165 -17.45 -21.19 -13.72
CA THR A 165 -18.87 -21.38 -13.38
C THR A 165 -19.16 -20.81 -11.99
N GLU A 166 -20.46 -20.60 -11.66
CA GLU A 166 -20.82 -20.12 -10.31
C GLU A 166 -20.33 -21.10 -9.22
N ALA A 167 -20.48 -22.40 -9.41
CA ALA A 167 -19.99 -23.40 -8.49
C ALA A 167 -18.46 -23.32 -8.28
N GLN A 168 -17.69 -23.15 -9.36
CA GLN A 168 -16.22 -22.98 -9.28
C GLN A 168 -15.84 -21.66 -8.62
N ASN A 169 -16.61 -20.60 -8.82
CA ASN A 169 -16.37 -19.32 -8.16
C ASN A 169 -16.62 -19.41 -6.64
N ILE A 170 -17.63 -20.17 -6.23
CA ILE A 170 -17.94 -20.43 -4.82
C ILE A 170 -16.85 -21.33 -4.20
N ASP A 171 -16.38 -22.36 -4.90
CA ASP A 171 -15.39 -23.30 -4.37
C ASP A 171 -13.99 -22.67 -4.25
N PHE A 172 -13.46 -22.07 -5.31
CA PHE A 172 -12.07 -21.55 -5.31
C PHE A 172 -11.89 -20.19 -5.99
N GLY A 173 -12.86 -19.68 -6.78
CA GLY A 173 -12.71 -18.43 -7.53
C GLY A 173 -12.39 -17.22 -6.66
N TRP A 174 -13.07 -17.09 -5.53
CA TRP A 174 -12.82 -16.02 -4.56
C TRP A 174 -11.39 -16.03 -3.99
N ARG A 175 -10.77 -17.21 -3.83
CA ARG A 175 -9.38 -17.36 -3.39
C ARG A 175 -8.43 -16.76 -4.42
N ARG A 176 -8.65 -17.04 -5.71
CA ARG A 176 -7.87 -16.46 -6.81
C ARG A 176 -8.00 -14.94 -6.90
N MET A 177 -9.18 -14.41 -6.55
CA MET A 177 -9.37 -12.95 -6.48
C MET A 177 -8.46 -12.33 -5.43
N PHE A 178 -8.39 -12.87 -4.22
CA PHE A 178 -7.44 -12.40 -3.20
C PHE A 178 -5.98 -12.60 -3.62
N TRP A 179 -5.62 -13.75 -4.15
CA TRP A 179 -4.23 -14.01 -4.59
C TRP A 179 -3.78 -13.11 -5.74
N SER A 180 -4.69 -12.56 -6.52
CA SER A 180 -4.35 -11.62 -7.58
C SER A 180 -3.66 -10.35 -7.07
N GLU A 181 -3.87 -9.99 -5.80
CA GLU A 181 -3.20 -8.87 -5.13
C GLU A 181 -1.71 -9.14 -4.84
N LEU A 182 -1.28 -10.40 -4.80
CA LEU A 182 0.13 -10.75 -4.59
C LEU A 182 1.05 -10.12 -5.66
N GLY A 183 0.60 -10.07 -6.91
CA GLY A 183 1.37 -9.46 -7.99
C GLY A 183 1.75 -8.01 -7.69
N PRO A 184 0.79 -7.10 -7.54
CA PRO A 184 1.08 -5.70 -7.26
C PRO A 184 1.73 -5.47 -5.88
N SER A 185 1.43 -6.28 -4.85
CA SER A 185 2.05 -6.13 -3.52
C SER A 185 3.53 -6.49 -3.51
N LEU A 186 3.91 -7.58 -4.17
CA LEU A 186 5.31 -7.98 -4.35
C LEU A 186 6.06 -7.00 -5.24
N LEU A 187 5.43 -6.51 -6.32
CA LEU A 187 6.01 -5.47 -7.16
C LEU A 187 6.30 -4.21 -6.34
N PHE A 188 5.36 -3.76 -5.51
CA PHE A 188 5.56 -2.64 -4.61
C PHE A 188 6.73 -2.87 -3.66
N LEU A 189 6.78 -4.04 -3.01
CA LEU A 189 7.87 -4.42 -2.11
C LEU A 189 9.23 -4.34 -2.81
N ILE A 190 9.36 -4.93 -3.99
CA ILE A 190 10.61 -4.94 -4.76
C ILE A 190 11.02 -3.51 -5.14
N LEU A 191 10.10 -2.71 -5.68
CA LEU A 191 10.40 -1.35 -6.13
C LEU A 191 10.78 -0.42 -4.99
N LEU A 192 10.29 -0.64 -3.78
CA LEU A 192 10.67 0.14 -2.60
C LEU A 192 12.16 0.02 -2.25
N PHE A 193 12.85 -1.05 -2.62
CA PHE A 193 14.29 -1.15 -2.39
C PHE A 193 15.09 -0.16 -3.24
N PHE A 194 14.58 0.24 -4.41
CA PHE A 194 15.25 1.14 -5.34
C PHE A 194 14.99 2.63 -5.10
N VAL A 195 14.01 2.99 -4.25
CA VAL A 195 13.78 4.40 -3.90
C VAL A 195 14.66 4.83 -2.74
N PRO A 196 15.07 6.14 -2.65
CA PRO A 196 15.95 6.63 -1.58
C PRO A 196 15.18 6.74 -0.25
N LYS A 197 15.91 6.93 0.84
CA LYS A 197 15.31 7.34 2.13
C LYS A 197 14.86 8.80 2.05
N SER A 198 13.90 9.19 2.90
CA SER A 198 13.46 10.58 3.00
C SER A 198 14.60 11.49 3.47
N PRO A 199 14.89 12.61 2.78
CA PRO A 199 15.88 13.57 3.22
C PRO A 199 15.57 14.17 4.60
N ARG A 200 14.29 14.48 4.88
CA ARG A 200 13.88 15.01 6.19
C ARG A 200 14.13 14.02 7.32
N TRP A 201 13.77 12.75 7.10
CA TRP A 201 14.03 11.73 8.11
C TRP A 201 15.52 11.50 8.33
N LEU A 202 16.36 11.53 7.29
CA LEU A 202 17.81 11.43 7.41
C LEU A 202 18.38 12.57 8.25
N HIS A 203 17.89 13.80 8.06
CA HIS A 203 18.26 14.94 8.91
C HIS A 203 17.91 14.71 10.39
N LEU A 204 16.69 14.25 10.67
CA LEU A 204 16.26 13.94 12.04
C LEU A 204 17.13 12.87 12.71
N MET A 205 17.69 11.94 11.93
CA MET A 205 18.62 10.92 12.41
C MET A 205 20.09 11.37 12.45
N GLY A 206 20.37 12.65 12.24
CA GLY A 206 21.75 13.20 12.23
C GLY A 206 22.56 12.86 10.98
N ARG A 207 21.99 12.22 9.95
CA ARG A 207 22.65 11.76 8.71
C ARG A 207 22.60 12.84 7.63
N LYS A 208 23.17 14.02 7.95
CA LYS A 208 23.03 15.24 7.12
C LYS A 208 23.67 15.11 5.75
N GLU A 209 24.84 14.48 5.63
CA GLU A 209 25.53 14.27 4.36
C GLU A 209 24.71 13.40 3.41
N GLU A 210 24.15 12.30 3.93
CA GLU A 210 23.31 11.38 3.13
C GLU A 210 22.03 12.09 2.68
N ALA A 211 21.41 12.90 3.55
CA ALA A 211 20.25 13.70 3.21
C ALA A 211 20.54 14.64 2.04
N PHE A 212 21.68 15.33 2.09
CA PHE A 212 22.10 16.25 1.02
C PHE A 212 22.38 15.52 -0.29
N GLU A 213 23.01 14.35 -0.27
CA GLU A 213 23.21 13.52 -1.46
C GLU A 213 21.89 13.10 -2.11
N VAL A 214 20.88 12.73 -1.30
CA VAL A 214 19.55 12.44 -1.83
C VAL A 214 18.92 13.68 -2.46
N LEU A 215 19.01 14.85 -1.81
CA LEU A 215 18.49 16.11 -2.34
C LEU A 215 19.12 16.47 -3.69
N LYS A 216 20.43 16.28 -3.89
CA LYS A 216 21.13 16.50 -5.15
C LYS A 216 20.67 15.58 -6.29
N LYS A 217 20.28 14.35 -5.96
CA LYS A 217 19.75 13.39 -6.94
C LYS A 217 18.37 13.79 -7.47
N ILE A 218 17.57 14.45 -6.62
CA ILE A 218 16.15 14.74 -6.90
C ILE A 218 15.99 16.19 -7.44
N ASN A 219 16.81 17.13 -6.96
CA ASN A 219 16.67 18.55 -7.24
C ASN A 219 17.86 19.12 -8.04
N GLU A 220 17.67 20.27 -8.67
CA GLU A 220 18.77 21.08 -9.20
C GLU A 220 19.65 21.57 -8.04
N PRO A 221 20.97 21.82 -8.28
CA PRO A 221 21.92 22.13 -7.22
C PRO A 221 21.52 23.30 -6.32
N GLU A 222 20.99 24.38 -6.89
CA GLU A 222 20.54 25.55 -6.14
C GLU A 222 19.29 25.24 -5.28
N VAL A 223 18.34 24.47 -5.84
CA VAL A 223 17.13 24.03 -5.09
C VAL A 223 17.53 23.07 -3.97
N ALA A 224 18.47 22.15 -4.23
CA ALA A 224 18.97 21.22 -3.22
C ALA A 224 19.61 21.95 -2.02
N LYS A 225 20.43 22.99 -2.26
CA LYS A 225 21.02 23.83 -1.21
C LYS A 225 19.94 24.55 -0.38
N LYS A 226 18.96 25.17 -1.08
CA LYS A 226 17.86 25.90 -0.43
C LYS A 226 17.02 24.99 0.44
N VAL A 227 16.57 23.85 -0.08
CA VAL A 227 15.76 22.87 0.69
C VAL A 227 16.57 22.30 1.85
N ASN A 228 17.88 22.09 1.68
CA ASN A 228 18.75 21.63 2.77
C ASN A 228 18.85 22.66 3.90
N ALA A 229 18.97 23.95 3.59
CA ALA A 229 18.96 25.01 4.58
C ALA A 229 17.61 25.10 5.30
N GLU A 230 16.49 25.07 4.58
CA GLU A 230 15.13 25.07 5.16
C GLU A 230 14.88 23.89 6.12
N ILE A 231 15.49 22.72 5.84
CA ILE A 231 15.36 21.55 6.74
C ILE A 231 16.22 21.73 7.98
N LEU A 232 17.38 22.41 7.88
CA LEU A 232 18.27 22.67 9.02
C LEU A 232 17.68 23.69 9.99
N ASP A 233 16.85 24.62 9.49
CA ASP A 233 16.24 25.70 10.28
C ASP A 233 14.88 25.27 10.90
N SER A 234 14.35 24.07 10.59
CA SER A 234 13.06 23.53 11.05
C SER A 234 13.21 22.52 12.19
#